data_44cb7f6630f7afe2004905d1e03e4391
#
_entry.id   44cb7f6630f7afe2004905d1e03e4391
#
_cell.length_a   1.000
_cell.length_b   1.000
_cell.length_c   1.000
_cell.angle_alpha   90.00
_cell.angle_beta   90.00
_cell.angle_gamma   90.00
#
_symmetry.space_group_name_H-M   'P 1'
#
loop_
_entity.id
_entity.type
_entity.pdbx_description
1 polymer ?
#
loop_
_entity_poly.entity_id
_entity_poly.type
_entity_poly.pdbx_seq_one_letter_code
_entity_poly.pdbx_strand_id
1 'polypeptide(L)'
;MIAAGLLARAAGAAADGAVLASFAAVLLILSGGIEMPPLGWMTALLFGAYYVYFLAAHGKTIGGALTGTVVLGRDGSRLGWLGAGGRAAALLGPVLLSMVVLHFEASDFVSEAVAAALGAFFAAGAIGVALPAHSALHDAASGTRVFYRIEIERVDLGRVQRSCLGVLAAALVAAGLILGGMFVVHLTRMNVHWF
;
A
#
# COMPACT_ATOMS: atom_id res chain seq x y z
N MET A 1 -11.38 10.46 -19.38
CA MET A 1 -10.72 10.16 -18.07
C MET A 1 -9.26 10.53 -18.15
N ILE A 2 -8.72 11.16 -17.11
CA ILE A 2 -7.30 11.56 -17.03
C ILE A 2 -6.58 10.55 -16.15
N ALA A 3 -5.42 10.03 -16.60
CA ALA A 3 -4.62 9.11 -15.83
C ALA A 3 -4.11 9.79 -14.54
N ALA A 4 -4.19 9.08 -13.41
CA ALA A 4 -3.73 9.61 -12.13
C ALA A 4 -2.19 9.67 -12.11
N GLY A 5 -1.66 10.84 -11.81
CA GLY A 5 -0.23 11.08 -11.69
C GLY A 5 0.39 10.42 -10.45
N LEU A 6 1.74 10.45 -10.38
CA LEU A 6 2.52 9.83 -9.32
C LEU A 6 2.12 10.32 -7.91
N LEU A 7 1.92 11.64 -7.74
CA LEU A 7 1.57 12.22 -6.45
C LEU A 7 0.25 11.67 -5.89
N ALA A 8 -0.81 11.58 -6.71
CA ALA A 8 -2.09 11.06 -6.28
C ALA A 8 -2.01 9.58 -5.90
N ARG A 9 -1.23 8.80 -6.65
CA ARG A 9 -1.01 7.37 -6.36
C ARG A 9 -0.18 7.18 -5.09
N ALA A 10 0.88 7.97 -4.91
CA ALA A 10 1.70 7.93 -3.70
C ALA A 10 0.89 8.34 -2.46
N ALA A 11 0.09 9.40 -2.54
CA ALA A 11 -0.79 9.82 -1.45
C ALA A 11 -1.86 8.77 -1.12
N GLY A 12 -2.48 8.16 -2.14
CA GLY A 12 -3.43 7.07 -1.95
C GLY A 12 -2.78 5.84 -1.31
N ALA A 13 -1.61 5.43 -1.80
CA ALA A 13 -0.87 4.30 -1.24
C ALA A 13 -0.41 4.57 0.20
N ALA A 14 0.02 5.80 0.53
CA ALA A 14 0.37 6.18 1.90
C ALA A 14 -0.84 6.14 2.84
N ALA A 15 -2.01 6.59 2.39
CA ALA A 15 -3.25 6.50 3.16
C ALA A 15 -3.68 5.03 3.40
N ASP A 16 -3.60 4.19 2.37
CA ASP A 16 -3.87 2.75 2.50
C ASP A 16 -2.85 2.08 3.44
N GLY A 17 -1.58 2.48 3.35
CA GLY A 17 -0.52 2.03 4.25
C GLY A 17 -0.76 2.43 5.71
N ALA A 18 -1.27 3.64 5.97
CA ALA A 18 -1.64 4.08 7.32
C ALA A 18 -2.80 3.26 7.90
N VAL A 19 -3.81 2.93 7.08
CA VAL A 19 -4.89 2.01 7.48
C VAL A 19 -4.32 0.64 7.86
N LEU A 20 -3.44 0.09 7.03
CA LEU A 20 -2.78 -1.19 7.28
C LEU A 20 -1.95 -1.17 8.57
N ALA A 21 -1.12 -0.13 8.74
CA ALA A 21 -0.31 0.04 9.95
C ALA A 21 -1.18 0.11 11.22
N SER A 22 -2.36 0.74 11.14
CA SER A 22 -3.32 0.78 12.23
C SER A 22 -3.85 -0.62 12.58
N PHE A 23 -4.19 -1.44 11.57
CA PHE A 23 -4.58 -2.84 11.80
C PHE A 23 -3.46 -3.66 12.42
N ALA A 24 -2.23 -3.53 11.92
CA ALA A 24 -1.07 -4.22 12.47
C ALA A 24 -0.82 -3.83 13.94
N ALA A 25 -0.92 -2.53 14.25
CA ALA A 25 -0.78 -2.04 15.62
C ALA A 25 -1.86 -2.59 16.57
N VAL A 26 -3.12 -2.64 16.14
CA VAL A 26 -4.22 -3.24 16.92
C VAL A 26 -3.96 -4.72 17.17
N LEU A 27 -3.58 -5.48 16.13
CA LEU A 27 -3.27 -6.90 16.28
C LEU A 27 -2.10 -7.12 17.24
N LEU A 28 -1.05 -6.29 17.17
CA LEU A 28 0.09 -6.35 18.06
C LEU A 28 -0.31 -6.07 19.52
N ILE A 29 -1.18 -5.09 19.75
CA ILE A 29 -1.70 -4.78 21.08
C ILE A 29 -2.54 -5.94 21.61
N LEU A 30 -3.45 -6.48 20.80
CA LEU A 30 -4.31 -7.61 21.18
C LEU A 30 -3.54 -8.89 21.46
N SER A 31 -2.41 -9.12 20.78
CA SER A 31 -1.50 -10.24 21.06
C SER A 31 -0.66 -10.07 22.32
N GLY A 32 -0.91 -9.01 23.12
CA GLY A 32 -0.08 -8.69 24.27
C GLY A 32 1.33 -8.25 23.90
N GLY A 33 1.55 -7.88 22.61
CA GLY A 33 2.86 -7.51 22.05
C GLY A 33 3.82 -8.68 21.88
N ILE A 34 3.32 -9.90 21.89
CA ILE A 34 4.12 -11.06 21.53
C ILE A 34 4.31 -11.01 20.01
N GLU A 35 5.55 -10.87 19.58
CA GLU A 35 5.92 -10.99 18.17
C GLU A 35 5.71 -12.46 17.76
N MET A 36 4.56 -12.74 17.17
CA MET A 36 4.29 -14.05 16.60
C MET A 36 4.58 -13.99 15.10
N PRO A 37 5.36 -14.94 14.54
CA PRO A 37 5.51 -15.07 13.09
C PRO A 37 4.18 -15.02 12.32
N PRO A 38 3.05 -15.57 12.83
CA PRO A 38 1.75 -15.46 12.19
C PRO A 38 1.22 -14.03 12.02
N LEU A 39 1.66 -13.07 12.85
CA LEU A 39 1.12 -11.70 12.81
C LEU A 39 1.39 -10.98 11.48
N GLY A 40 2.59 -11.14 10.94
CA GLY A 40 2.96 -10.61 9.62
C GLY A 40 2.09 -11.20 8.51
N TRP A 41 1.89 -12.51 8.52
CA TRP A 41 1.03 -13.22 7.57
C TRP A 41 -0.44 -12.79 7.69
N MET A 42 -0.96 -12.68 8.90
CA MET A 42 -2.33 -12.21 9.15
C MET A 42 -2.51 -10.78 8.62
N THR A 43 -1.54 -9.89 8.88
CA THR A 43 -1.57 -8.51 8.37
C THR A 43 -1.58 -8.49 6.85
N ALA A 44 -0.73 -9.29 6.20
CA ALA A 44 -0.68 -9.38 4.74
C ALA A 44 -1.98 -9.92 4.13
N LEU A 45 -2.58 -10.94 4.75
CA LEU A 45 -3.87 -11.52 4.33
C LEU A 45 -5.01 -10.51 4.49
N LEU A 46 -5.07 -9.81 5.62
CA LEU A 46 -6.09 -8.77 5.87
C LEU A 46 -5.96 -7.62 4.86
N PHE A 47 -4.73 -7.21 4.54
CA PHE A 47 -4.50 -6.19 3.52
C PHE A 47 -4.90 -6.67 2.13
N GLY A 48 -4.57 -7.92 1.79
CA GLY A 48 -5.01 -8.52 0.54
C GLY A 48 -6.53 -8.56 0.42
N ALA A 49 -7.22 -9.00 1.47
CA ALA A 49 -8.69 -9.04 1.53
C ALA A 49 -9.30 -7.63 1.43
N TYR A 50 -8.77 -6.67 2.19
CA TYR A 50 -9.14 -5.27 2.11
C TYR A 50 -9.01 -4.74 0.68
N TYR A 51 -7.84 -4.94 0.08
CA TYR A 51 -7.52 -4.42 -1.24
C TYR A 51 -8.44 -5.01 -2.32
N VAL A 52 -8.61 -6.33 -2.32
CA VAL A 52 -9.49 -7.04 -3.28
C VAL A 52 -10.94 -6.60 -3.10
N TYR A 53 -11.45 -6.58 -1.85
CA TYR A 53 -12.82 -6.18 -1.56
C TYR A 53 -13.12 -4.76 -2.06
N PHE A 54 -12.29 -3.79 -1.67
CA PHE A 54 -12.53 -2.40 -2.04
C PHE A 54 -12.42 -2.14 -3.54
N LEU A 55 -11.49 -2.80 -4.23
CA LEU A 55 -11.38 -2.68 -5.68
C LEU A 55 -12.54 -3.36 -6.41
N ALA A 56 -12.95 -4.55 -6.00
CA ALA A 56 -14.04 -5.29 -6.65
C ALA A 56 -15.40 -4.60 -6.40
N ALA A 57 -15.68 -4.20 -5.17
CA ALA A 57 -16.96 -3.62 -4.79
C ALA A 57 -17.09 -2.14 -5.19
N HIS A 58 -16.01 -1.36 -5.07
CA HIS A 58 -16.06 0.10 -5.22
C HIS A 58 -15.18 0.66 -6.34
N GLY A 59 -14.31 -0.15 -6.94
CA GLY A 59 -13.32 0.29 -7.93
C GLY A 59 -12.20 1.17 -7.36
N LYS A 60 -12.12 1.31 -6.04
CA LYS A 60 -11.15 2.18 -5.35
C LYS A 60 -10.96 1.74 -3.91
N THR A 61 -9.77 1.92 -3.37
CA THR A 61 -9.43 1.76 -1.95
C THR A 61 -9.85 3.00 -1.15
N ILE A 62 -9.66 2.99 0.17
CA ILE A 62 -9.84 4.19 1.01
C ILE A 62 -8.90 5.30 0.55
N GLY A 63 -7.62 4.98 0.32
CA GLY A 63 -6.64 5.93 -0.21
C GLY A 63 -7.03 6.46 -1.58
N GLY A 64 -7.54 5.61 -2.47
CA GLY A 64 -8.10 6.01 -3.76
C GLY A 64 -9.32 6.94 -3.61
N ALA A 65 -10.18 6.70 -2.64
CA ALA A 65 -11.31 7.57 -2.34
C ALA A 65 -10.86 8.97 -1.89
N LEU A 66 -9.86 9.04 -1.00
CA LEU A 66 -9.31 10.30 -0.48
C LEU A 66 -8.59 11.12 -1.56
N THR A 67 -7.95 10.47 -2.53
CA THR A 67 -7.25 11.13 -3.63
C THR A 67 -8.10 11.31 -4.89
N GLY A 68 -9.37 10.89 -4.86
CA GLY A 68 -10.28 11.00 -5.98
C GLY A 68 -9.91 10.07 -7.16
N THR A 69 -9.19 8.97 -6.90
CA THR A 69 -8.75 8.02 -7.93
C THR A 69 -9.64 6.78 -7.98
N VAL A 70 -9.73 6.18 -9.16
CA VAL A 70 -10.41 4.91 -9.42
C VAL A 70 -9.51 3.99 -10.22
N VAL A 71 -9.67 2.70 -10.02
CA VAL A 71 -8.95 1.65 -10.76
C VAL A 71 -9.93 1.00 -11.72
N LEU A 72 -9.56 0.95 -12.98
CA LEU A 72 -10.37 0.37 -14.05
C LEU A 72 -9.51 -0.63 -14.86
N GLY A 73 -10.18 -1.52 -15.57
CA GLY A 73 -9.57 -2.34 -16.60
C GLY A 73 -9.05 -1.48 -17.77
N ARG A 74 -8.27 -2.08 -18.66
CA ARG A 74 -7.77 -1.39 -19.87
C ARG A 74 -8.91 -0.93 -20.79
N ASP A 75 -10.03 -1.64 -20.78
CA ASP A 75 -11.26 -1.35 -21.50
C ASP A 75 -12.13 -0.25 -20.85
N GLY A 76 -11.69 0.28 -19.71
CA GLY A 76 -12.45 1.27 -18.93
C GLY A 76 -13.56 0.66 -18.08
N SER A 77 -13.71 -0.66 -18.05
CA SER A 77 -14.70 -1.34 -17.22
C SER A 77 -14.27 -1.38 -15.75
N ARG A 78 -15.22 -1.59 -14.85
CA ARG A 78 -14.92 -1.83 -13.44
C ARG A 78 -14.24 -3.19 -13.27
N LEU A 79 -13.31 -3.26 -12.34
CA LEU A 79 -12.68 -4.54 -11.99
C LEU A 79 -13.69 -5.44 -11.28
N GLY A 80 -13.89 -6.66 -11.83
CA GLY A 80 -14.53 -7.73 -11.09
C GLY A 80 -13.56 -8.34 -10.06
N TRP A 81 -14.05 -9.32 -9.29
CA TRP A 81 -13.26 -10.00 -8.24
C TRP A 81 -11.95 -10.60 -8.76
N LEU A 82 -11.97 -11.21 -9.96
CA LEU A 82 -10.78 -11.79 -10.57
C LEU A 82 -9.75 -10.71 -10.96
N GLY A 83 -10.20 -9.59 -11.52
CA GLY A 83 -9.32 -8.47 -11.87
C GLY A 83 -8.72 -7.80 -10.63
N ALA A 84 -9.53 -7.62 -9.58
CA ALA A 84 -9.07 -7.10 -8.30
C ALA A 84 -8.07 -8.05 -7.63
N GLY A 85 -8.34 -9.37 -7.65
CA GLY A 85 -7.44 -10.41 -7.15
C GLY A 85 -6.11 -10.45 -7.92
N GLY A 86 -6.17 -10.42 -9.25
CA GLY A 86 -4.96 -10.37 -10.08
C GLY A 86 -4.10 -9.14 -9.81
N ARG A 87 -4.73 -7.97 -9.60
CA ARG A 87 -4.03 -6.75 -9.22
C ARG A 87 -3.40 -6.85 -7.82
N ALA A 88 -4.15 -7.39 -6.85
CA ALA A 88 -3.62 -7.64 -5.51
C ALA A 88 -2.43 -8.60 -5.54
N ALA A 89 -2.53 -9.69 -6.30
CA ALA A 89 -1.44 -10.64 -6.48
C ALA A 89 -0.21 -10.00 -7.13
N ALA A 90 -0.39 -9.16 -8.14
CA ALA A 90 0.71 -8.46 -8.78
C ALA A 90 1.40 -7.43 -7.86
N LEU A 91 0.65 -6.80 -6.94
CA LEU A 91 1.18 -5.84 -5.98
C LEU A 91 1.82 -6.52 -4.77
N LEU A 92 1.11 -7.48 -4.18
CA LEU A 92 1.51 -8.14 -2.92
C LEU A 92 2.37 -9.38 -3.15
N GLY A 93 2.31 -10.00 -4.33
CA GLY A 93 3.07 -11.20 -4.64
C GLY A 93 4.56 -11.09 -4.34
N PRO A 94 5.27 -10.04 -4.78
CA PRO A 94 6.67 -9.84 -4.43
C PRO A 94 6.92 -9.73 -2.92
N VAL A 95 6.02 -9.05 -2.19
CA VAL A 95 6.11 -8.91 -0.73
C VAL A 95 5.90 -10.26 -0.04
N LEU A 96 4.85 -11.00 -0.42
CA LEU A 96 4.57 -12.32 0.14
C LEU A 96 5.70 -13.32 -0.16
N LEU A 97 6.22 -13.31 -1.39
CA LEU A 97 7.36 -14.15 -1.76
C LEU A 97 8.58 -13.80 -0.91
N SER A 98 8.85 -12.52 -0.69
CA SER A 98 9.93 -12.07 0.18
C SER A 98 9.76 -12.56 1.61
N MET A 99 8.54 -12.52 2.16
CA MET A 99 8.24 -13.06 3.49
C MET A 99 8.50 -14.58 3.56
N VAL A 100 8.16 -15.34 2.51
CA VAL A 100 8.46 -16.77 2.41
C VAL A 100 9.97 -17.01 2.42
N VAL A 101 10.71 -16.30 1.55
CA VAL A 101 12.16 -16.44 1.45
C VAL A 101 12.83 -16.13 2.79
N LEU A 102 12.47 -15.01 3.43
CA LEU A 102 13.05 -14.62 4.72
C LEU A 102 12.63 -15.53 5.88
N HIS A 103 11.53 -16.27 5.74
CA HIS A 103 11.15 -17.26 6.74
C HIS A 103 12.04 -18.49 6.73
N PHE A 104 12.52 -18.90 5.56
CA PHE A 104 13.35 -20.10 5.39
C PHE A 104 14.85 -19.79 5.35
N GLU A 105 15.22 -18.59 4.93
CA GLU A 105 16.61 -18.17 4.72
C GLU A 105 16.86 -16.79 5.36
N ALA A 106 17.24 -16.76 6.61
CA ALA A 106 17.45 -15.53 7.38
C ALA A 106 18.91 -15.03 7.39
N SER A 107 19.71 -15.32 6.35
CA SER A 107 21.07 -14.76 6.26
C SER A 107 21.04 -13.26 5.90
N ASP A 108 22.02 -12.51 6.39
CA ASP A 108 22.13 -11.05 6.13
C ASP A 108 22.17 -10.77 4.64
N PHE A 109 22.94 -11.56 3.87
CA PHE A 109 23.02 -11.43 2.42
C PHE A 109 21.66 -11.61 1.72
N VAL A 110 20.87 -12.62 2.11
CA VAL A 110 19.54 -12.85 1.53
C VAL A 110 18.61 -11.72 1.91
N SER A 111 18.67 -11.23 3.15
CA SER A 111 17.85 -10.09 3.61
C SER A 111 18.12 -8.83 2.81
N GLU A 112 19.41 -8.51 2.56
CA GLU A 112 19.81 -7.37 1.74
C GLU A 112 19.38 -7.53 0.28
N ALA A 113 19.55 -8.72 -0.31
CA ALA A 113 19.15 -9.01 -1.67
C ALA A 113 17.62 -8.88 -1.86
N VAL A 114 16.84 -9.37 -0.90
CA VAL A 114 15.36 -9.25 -0.89
C VAL A 114 14.95 -7.78 -0.77
N ALA A 115 15.57 -7.02 0.13
CA ALA A 115 15.28 -5.59 0.29
C ALA A 115 15.61 -4.81 -0.99
N ALA A 116 16.75 -5.11 -1.64
CA ALA A 116 17.15 -4.50 -2.90
C ALA A 116 16.16 -4.84 -4.03
N ALA A 117 15.74 -6.10 -4.14
CA ALA A 117 14.77 -6.54 -5.14
C ALA A 117 13.40 -5.88 -4.97
N LEU A 118 12.89 -5.77 -3.74
CA LEU A 118 11.65 -5.05 -3.44
C LEU A 118 11.79 -3.56 -3.75
N GLY A 119 12.89 -2.94 -3.33
CA GLY A 119 13.20 -1.54 -3.65
C GLY A 119 13.19 -1.28 -5.15
N ALA A 120 13.87 -2.13 -5.93
CA ALA A 120 13.89 -2.05 -7.39
C ALA A 120 12.50 -2.22 -8.02
N PHE A 121 11.68 -3.16 -7.52
CA PHE A 121 10.31 -3.36 -7.98
C PHE A 121 9.45 -2.11 -7.79
N PHE A 122 9.47 -1.52 -6.59
CA PHE A 122 8.68 -0.31 -6.32
C PHE A 122 9.22 0.93 -7.04
N ALA A 123 10.55 1.07 -7.16
CA ALA A 123 11.16 2.15 -7.91
C ALA A 123 10.81 2.07 -9.40
N ALA A 124 10.88 0.89 -10.01
CA ALA A 124 10.47 0.68 -11.40
C ALA A 124 8.97 0.95 -11.59
N GLY A 125 8.13 0.61 -10.59
CA GLY A 125 6.72 0.97 -10.57
C GLY A 125 6.50 2.49 -10.56
N ALA A 126 7.23 3.22 -9.73
CA ALA A 126 7.16 4.67 -9.64
C ALA A 126 7.62 5.37 -10.94
N ILE A 127 8.73 4.89 -11.52
CA ILE A 127 9.23 5.36 -12.83
C ILE A 127 8.17 5.12 -13.91
N GLY A 128 7.56 3.95 -13.97
CA GLY A 128 6.51 3.62 -14.94
C GLY A 128 5.29 4.56 -14.85
N VAL A 129 4.94 5.01 -13.65
CA VAL A 129 3.87 6.01 -13.46
C VAL A 129 4.30 7.40 -13.91
N ALA A 130 5.56 7.77 -13.72
CA ALA A 130 6.11 9.06 -14.14
C ALA A 130 6.27 9.19 -15.66
N LEU A 131 6.43 8.07 -16.37
CA LEU A 131 6.51 8.03 -17.83
C LEU A 131 5.15 8.30 -18.49
N PRO A 132 5.11 8.66 -19.80
CA PRO A 132 3.86 8.95 -20.52
C PRO A 132 2.82 7.82 -20.47
N ALA A 133 3.24 6.57 -20.27
CA ALA A 133 2.34 5.43 -20.11
C ALA A 133 1.49 5.50 -18.83
N HIS A 134 1.93 6.25 -17.82
CA HIS A 134 1.27 6.40 -16.51
C HIS A 134 0.84 5.05 -15.90
N SER A 135 1.66 4.02 -16.03
CA SER A 135 1.34 2.65 -15.62
C SER A 135 2.44 2.09 -14.74
N ALA A 136 2.10 1.74 -13.50
CA ALA A 136 3.01 1.01 -12.63
C ALA A 136 3.16 -0.45 -13.11
N LEU A 137 4.21 -1.15 -12.67
CA LEU A 137 4.45 -2.54 -13.08
C LEU A 137 3.26 -3.45 -12.73
N HIS A 138 2.69 -3.33 -11.56
CA HIS A 138 1.52 -4.11 -11.16
C HIS A 138 0.25 -3.73 -11.92
N ASP A 139 0.12 -2.46 -12.39
CA ASP A 139 -0.94 -2.04 -13.30
C ASP A 139 -0.82 -2.73 -14.65
N ALA A 140 0.41 -2.75 -15.19
CA ALA A 140 0.70 -3.38 -16.47
C ALA A 140 0.48 -4.89 -16.41
N ALA A 141 0.96 -5.55 -15.34
CA ALA A 141 0.84 -6.99 -15.12
C ALA A 141 -0.63 -7.43 -14.96
N SER A 142 -1.46 -6.63 -14.27
CA SER A 142 -2.87 -6.94 -14.05
C SER A 142 -3.81 -6.42 -15.14
N GLY A 143 -3.29 -5.73 -16.16
CA GLY A 143 -4.12 -5.14 -17.21
C GLY A 143 -5.03 -4.01 -16.72
N THR A 144 -4.61 -3.28 -15.69
CA THR A 144 -5.39 -2.22 -15.06
C THR A 144 -4.76 -0.85 -15.26
N ARG A 145 -5.53 0.21 -14.98
CA ARG A 145 -5.05 1.60 -14.95
C ARG A 145 -5.74 2.37 -13.85
N VAL A 146 -5.06 3.39 -13.33
CA VAL A 146 -5.60 4.30 -12.32
C VAL A 146 -5.92 5.64 -12.96
N PHE A 147 -7.14 6.12 -12.78
CA PHE A 147 -7.64 7.37 -13.32
C PHE A 147 -8.15 8.27 -12.21
N TYR A 148 -8.21 9.58 -12.48
CA TYR A 148 -9.00 10.49 -11.66
C TYR A 148 -10.49 10.30 -11.95
N ARG A 149 -11.31 10.27 -10.90
CA ARG A 149 -12.77 10.18 -10.99
C ARG A 149 -13.40 11.52 -11.34
N ILE A 150 -12.86 12.32 -12.16
CA ILE A 150 -13.32 13.68 -12.37
C ILE A 150 -14.14 13.72 -13.65
N GLU A 151 -15.38 14.17 -13.55
CA GLU A 151 -16.17 14.67 -14.67
C GLU A 151 -15.50 15.96 -15.15
N ILE A 152 -15.12 15.95 -16.45
CA ILE A 152 -13.99 16.72 -17.02
C ILE A 152 -14.25 18.23 -17.14
N GLU A 153 -15.38 18.77 -16.71
CA GLU A 153 -15.70 20.13 -17.16
C GLU A 153 -14.94 21.27 -16.47
N ARG A 154 -14.41 21.12 -15.25
CA ARG A 154 -13.61 22.19 -14.60
C ARG A 154 -12.71 21.69 -13.48
N VAL A 155 -11.66 20.94 -13.80
CA VAL A 155 -10.72 20.52 -12.75
C VAL A 155 -9.63 21.53 -12.54
N ASP A 156 -9.66 22.17 -11.38
CA ASP A 156 -8.49 22.86 -10.83
C ASP A 156 -7.46 21.81 -10.36
N LEU A 157 -6.54 21.47 -11.28
CA LEU A 157 -5.45 20.51 -10.98
C LEU A 157 -4.62 20.97 -9.78
N GLY A 158 -4.50 22.26 -9.52
CA GLY A 158 -3.81 22.80 -8.36
C GLY A 158 -4.55 22.47 -7.05
N ARG A 159 -5.88 22.41 -7.06
CA ARG A 159 -6.66 21.98 -5.90
C ARG A 159 -6.48 20.49 -5.65
N VAL A 160 -6.52 19.66 -6.70
CA VAL A 160 -6.30 18.22 -6.59
C VAL A 160 -4.90 17.93 -6.04
N GLN A 161 -3.86 18.59 -6.55
CA GLN A 161 -2.50 18.41 -6.05
C GLN A 161 -2.37 18.82 -4.57
N ARG A 162 -2.96 19.95 -4.16
CA ARG A 162 -2.96 20.37 -2.74
C ARG A 162 -3.67 19.36 -1.85
N SER A 163 -4.81 18.82 -2.28
CA SER A 163 -5.51 17.75 -1.54
C SER A 163 -4.67 16.49 -1.42
N CYS A 164 -4.00 16.07 -2.50
CA CYS A 164 -3.10 14.91 -2.46
C CYS A 164 -1.90 15.13 -1.53
N LEU A 165 -1.30 16.33 -1.52
CA LEU A 165 -0.24 16.68 -0.57
C LEU A 165 -0.74 16.65 0.87
N GLY A 166 -1.94 17.16 1.13
CA GLY A 166 -2.59 17.10 2.45
C GLY A 166 -2.80 15.66 2.92
N VAL A 167 -3.32 14.79 2.06
CA VAL A 167 -3.50 13.37 2.35
C VAL A 167 -2.18 12.68 2.63
N LEU A 168 -1.15 12.95 1.81
CA LEU A 168 0.19 12.39 2.00
C LEU A 168 0.79 12.83 3.34
N ALA A 169 0.72 14.13 3.65
CA ALA A 169 1.22 14.67 4.92
C ALA A 169 0.49 14.04 6.12
N ALA A 170 -0.84 13.97 6.07
CA ALA A 170 -1.63 13.34 7.13
C ALA A 170 -1.27 11.86 7.32
N ALA A 171 -1.09 11.10 6.22
CA ALA A 171 -0.70 9.70 6.26
C ALA A 171 0.70 9.51 6.86
N LEU A 172 1.66 10.36 6.52
CA LEU A 172 3.02 10.33 7.08
C LEU A 172 3.03 10.65 8.57
N VAL A 173 2.23 11.63 9.01
CA VAL A 173 2.07 11.95 10.44
C VAL A 173 1.44 10.77 11.19
N ALA A 174 0.37 10.18 10.64
CA ALA A 174 -0.27 9.01 11.25
C ALA A 174 0.69 7.83 11.36
N ALA A 175 1.44 7.52 10.30
CA ALA A 175 2.46 6.47 10.31
C ALA A 175 3.56 6.76 11.36
N GLY A 176 4.04 8.00 11.43
CA GLY A 176 5.02 8.43 12.43
C GLY A 176 4.53 8.27 13.87
N LEU A 177 3.28 8.62 14.15
CA LEU A 177 2.65 8.43 15.47
C LEU A 177 2.50 6.95 15.83
N ILE A 178 2.09 6.11 14.88
CA ILE A 178 1.95 4.66 15.07
C ILE A 178 3.32 4.04 15.37
N LEU A 179 4.33 4.31 14.54
CA LEU A 179 5.67 3.79 14.72
C LEU A 179 6.33 4.30 16.01
N GLY A 180 6.14 5.59 16.33
CA GLY A 180 6.61 6.18 17.58
C GLY A 180 5.96 5.52 18.80
N GLY A 181 4.64 5.30 18.75
CA GLY A 181 3.91 4.59 19.80
C GLY A 181 4.40 3.14 19.98
N MET A 182 4.61 2.41 18.88
CA MET A 182 5.17 1.05 18.91
C MET A 182 6.58 1.04 19.53
N PHE A 183 7.42 2.01 19.16
CA PHE A 183 8.76 2.14 19.71
C PHE A 183 8.76 2.40 21.23
N VAL A 184 7.88 3.30 21.71
CA VAL A 184 7.71 3.56 23.15
C VAL A 184 7.25 2.31 23.90
N VAL A 185 6.27 1.57 23.36
CA VAL A 185 5.82 0.30 23.95
C VAL A 185 6.97 -0.72 24.00
N HIS A 186 7.77 -0.80 22.96
CA HIS A 186 8.93 -1.69 22.92
C HIS A 186 9.97 -1.32 23.99
N LEU A 187 10.33 -0.04 24.11
CA LEU A 187 11.27 0.45 25.13
C LEU A 187 10.78 0.23 26.56
N THR A 188 9.50 0.46 26.86
CA THR A 188 8.95 0.26 28.19
C THR A 188 9.01 -1.21 28.60
N ARG A 189 8.85 -2.14 27.67
CA ARG A 189 8.98 -3.59 27.92
C ARG A 189 10.41 -4.03 28.17
N MET A 190 11.37 -3.48 27.43
CA MET A 190 12.78 -3.77 27.67
C MET A 190 13.22 -3.35 29.08
N ASN A 191 12.69 -2.23 29.59
CA ASN A 191 13.03 -1.75 30.93
C ASN A 191 12.37 -2.53 32.09
N VAL A 192 11.27 -3.25 31.82
CA VAL A 192 10.60 -4.09 32.87
C VAL A 192 11.37 -5.37 33.17
N HIS A 193 12.29 -5.80 32.29
CA HIS A 193 13.11 -6.99 32.53
C HIS A 193 14.41 -6.73 33.32
N TRP A 194 14.66 -5.48 33.76
CA TRP A 194 15.88 -5.11 34.53
C TRP A 194 15.62 -4.91 36.03
N PHE A 195 14.42 -5.17 36.51
CA PHE A 195 14.03 -5.21 37.94
C PHE A 195 13.38 -6.55 38.28
#